data_a83109a3fde17ec9236626c93a03d294
#
_entry.id   a83109a3fde17ec9236626c93a03d294
#
_cell.length_a   1.000
_cell.length_b   1.000
_cell.length_c   1.000
_cell.angle_alpha   90.00
_cell.angle_beta   90.00
_cell.angle_gamma   90.00
#
_symmetry.space_group_name_H-M   'P 1'
#
loop_
_entity.id
_entity.type
_entity.pdbx_description
1 polymer ?
#
loop_
_entity_poly.entity_id
_entity_poly.type
_entity_poly.pdbx_seq_one_letter_code
_entity_poly.pdbx_strand_id
1 'polypeptide(L)'
;VAMTSVSKGTSCGQIFYDFYWGSGFLPTRFQGAKFRGSRDPVLYLKNPAGMKPGLRRGLLDDLAELNEIKFQQTGDPEIRTRIAQYEMAYKMQTSVPELTDFSDEPDHVLDLYGPQVREPGTFAYNCLMSRRLAERGVRFVQCMHAGWDQHNSLTTELYTQCKDTDQPSAGLIKDLKMRGMLDDTLVIWGGEFGRTPFIQGDIKNRPRWGRDHHPYAFTIWMAGGGVKPGMSWGAS
;
A
#
# COMPACT_ATOMS: atom_id res chain seq x y z
N VAL A 1 -3.45 -4.99 3.17
CA VAL A 1 -2.98 -3.70 3.73
C VAL A 1 -2.84 -2.70 2.60
N ALA A 2 -3.30 -1.47 2.80
CA ALA A 2 -3.14 -0.36 1.86
C ALA A 2 -2.21 0.70 2.44
N MET A 3 -1.29 1.19 1.62
CA MET A 3 -0.34 2.27 1.94
C MET A 3 -0.39 3.33 0.84
N THR A 4 -0.27 4.58 1.23
CA THR A 4 -0.32 5.71 0.30
C THR A 4 0.95 6.53 0.38
N SER A 5 1.37 7.10 -0.75
CA SER A 5 2.48 8.04 -0.83
C SER A 5 2.19 9.11 -1.88
N VAL A 6 2.93 10.20 -1.84
CA VAL A 6 2.82 11.32 -2.78
C VAL A 6 4.19 11.91 -3.03
N SER A 7 4.50 12.24 -4.29
CA SER A 7 5.72 12.94 -4.64
C SER A 7 5.72 14.36 -4.11
N LYS A 8 6.86 14.81 -3.60
CA LYS A 8 7.07 16.21 -3.22
C LYS A 8 7.26 17.05 -4.49
N GLY A 9 6.49 18.16 -4.61
CA GLY A 9 6.65 19.12 -5.70
C GLY A 9 5.87 18.81 -6.97
N THR A 10 4.89 17.91 -6.94
CA THR A 10 3.93 17.74 -8.01
C THR A 10 2.69 18.60 -7.77
N SER A 11 2.11 19.16 -8.83
CA SER A 11 0.91 20.00 -8.76
C SER A 11 -0.38 19.19 -8.64
N CYS A 12 -0.32 17.89 -8.94
CA CYS A 12 -1.48 17.03 -8.92
C CYS A 12 -1.80 16.55 -7.51
N GLY A 13 -2.80 17.15 -6.91
CA GLY A 13 -3.32 16.78 -5.59
C GLY A 13 -4.32 15.62 -5.64
N GLN A 14 -3.91 14.46 -6.16
CA GLN A 14 -4.77 13.27 -6.06
C GLN A 14 -5.06 12.95 -4.59
N ILE A 15 -6.34 12.92 -4.24
CA ILE A 15 -6.78 12.59 -2.88
C ILE A 15 -7.14 11.10 -2.85
N PHE A 16 -6.53 10.38 -1.91
CA PHE A 16 -6.91 9.00 -1.65
C PHE A 16 -8.01 8.95 -0.60
N TYR A 17 -9.20 8.56 -1.01
CA TYR A 17 -10.35 8.39 -0.14
C TYR A 17 -10.40 6.99 0.46
N ASP A 18 -11.05 6.85 1.62
CA ASP A 18 -11.13 5.57 2.34
C ASP A 18 -11.86 4.46 1.55
N PHE A 19 -12.70 4.80 0.59
CA PHE A 19 -13.36 3.82 -0.25
C PHE A 19 -12.42 3.05 -1.20
N TYR A 20 -11.20 3.55 -1.48
CA TYR A 20 -10.22 2.84 -2.33
C TYR A 20 -9.73 1.52 -1.72
N TRP A 21 -9.81 1.36 -0.39
CA TRP A 21 -9.49 0.11 0.30
C TRP A 21 -10.66 -0.41 1.13
N GLY A 22 -11.84 0.16 0.91
CA GLY A 22 -13.08 -0.28 1.52
C GLY A 22 -13.55 -1.61 0.95
N SER A 23 -14.44 -2.27 1.69
CA SER A 23 -15.06 -3.52 1.25
C SER A 23 -16.12 -3.33 0.16
N GLY A 24 -16.54 -2.07 -0.11
CA GLY A 24 -17.62 -1.76 -1.03
C GLY A 24 -18.95 -2.39 -0.55
N PHE A 25 -19.56 -3.21 -1.40
CA PHE A 25 -20.77 -3.98 -1.07
C PHE A 25 -20.46 -5.35 -0.47
N LEU A 26 -19.20 -5.74 -0.33
CA LEU A 26 -18.82 -6.98 0.34
C LEU A 26 -18.92 -6.83 1.87
N PRO A 27 -19.06 -7.92 2.62
CA PRO A 27 -19.03 -7.88 4.08
C PRO A 27 -17.77 -7.17 4.62
N THR A 28 -17.90 -6.46 5.73
CA THR A 28 -16.84 -5.63 6.34
C THR A 28 -15.58 -6.41 6.73
N ARG A 29 -15.68 -7.74 6.86
CA ARG A 29 -14.50 -8.62 7.06
C ARG A 29 -13.47 -8.56 5.92
N PHE A 30 -13.88 -8.05 4.74
CA PHE A 30 -13.01 -7.86 3.58
C PHE A 30 -12.42 -6.44 3.49
N GLN A 31 -12.76 -5.58 4.46
CA GLN A 31 -12.21 -4.22 4.55
C GLN A 31 -10.69 -4.25 4.62
N GLY A 32 -10.04 -3.45 3.78
CA GLY A 32 -8.59 -3.24 3.82
C GLY A 32 -8.16 -2.43 5.05
N ALA A 33 -7.02 -2.79 5.63
CA ALA A 33 -6.41 -1.99 6.69
C ALA A 33 -5.46 -0.96 6.07
N LYS A 34 -5.70 0.34 6.31
CA LYS A 34 -4.82 1.43 5.87
C LYS A 34 -3.68 1.63 6.87
N PHE A 35 -2.45 1.60 6.36
CA PHE A 35 -1.29 2.09 7.08
C PHE A 35 -1.01 3.54 6.68
N ARG A 36 -0.82 4.39 7.67
CA ARG A 36 -0.55 5.82 7.46
C ARG A 36 0.91 6.03 7.11
N GLY A 37 1.20 7.03 6.28
CA GLY A 37 2.55 7.45 5.94
C GLY A 37 3.22 8.25 7.07
N SER A 38 3.27 7.71 8.28
CA SER A 38 3.87 8.33 9.46
C SER A 38 4.60 7.29 10.30
N ARG A 39 5.36 7.75 11.31
CA ARG A 39 6.04 6.85 12.26
C ARG A 39 5.07 5.93 13.02
N ASP A 40 3.83 6.38 13.20
CA ASP A 40 2.75 5.57 13.79
C ASP A 40 1.78 5.19 12.65
N PRO A 41 2.04 4.09 11.91
CA PRO A 41 1.23 3.72 10.75
C PRO A 41 -0.20 3.31 11.12
N VAL A 42 -0.42 2.88 12.35
CA VAL A 42 -1.74 2.55 12.90
C VAL A 42 -1.95 3.37 14.17
N LEU A 43 -3.12 4.04 14.25
CA LEU A 43 -3.46 4.85 15.42
C LEU A 43 -3.84 3.98 16.63
N TYR A 44 -3.61 4.54 17.83
CA TYR A 44 -4.06 3.95 19.10
C TYR A 44 -3.51 2.54 19.39
N LEU A 45 -2.33 2.22 18.85
CA LEU A 45 -1.67 0.95 19.15
C LEU A 45 -1.26 0.84 20.62
N LYS A 46 -0.83 1.95 21.22
CA LYS A 46 -0.41 1.96 22.62
C LYS A 46 -1.60 1.86 23.57
N ASN A 47 -1.43 1.11 24.64
CA ASN A 47 -2.41 1.11 25.71
C ASN A 47 -2.52 2.51 26.34
N PRO A 48 -3.73 2.94 26.77
CA PRO A 48 -3.89 4.12 27.60
C PRO A 48 -3.05 4.03 28.87
N ALA A 49 -2.71 5.19 29.44
CA ALA A 49 -1.98 5.25 30.69
C ALA A 49 -2.70 4.44 31.79
N GLY A 50 -1.96 3.60 32.50
CA GLY A 50 -2.50 2.72 33.55
C GLY A 50 -3.04 1.37 33.09
N MET A 51 -3.24 1.16 31.78
CA MET A 51 -3.73 -0.11 31.26
C MET A 51 -2.54 -1.07 30.97
N LYS A 52 -2.41 -2.10 31.78
CA LYS A 52 -1.42 -3.16 31.56
C LYS A 52 -1.87 -4.11 30.44
N PRO A 53 -0.91 -4.73 29.70
CA PRO A 53 -1.25 -5.66 28.60
C PRO A 53 -2.20 -6.80 28.99
N GLY A 54 -1.99 -7.41 30.18
CA GLY A 54 -2.85 -8.48 30.68
C GLY A 54 -4.29 -8.02 30.98
N LEU A 55 -4.46 -6.79 31.51
CA LEU A 55 -5.78 -6.23 31.73
C LEU A 55 -6.51 -6.00 30.39
N ARG A 56 -5.80 -5.46 29.39
CA ARG A 56 -6.39 -5.28 28.06
C ARG A 56 -6.79 -6.61 27.42
N ARG A 57 -5.97 -7.65 27.58
CA ARG A 57 -6.31 -8.99 27.06
C ARG A 57 -7.61 -9.50 27.71
N GLY A 58 -7.71 -9.45 29.04
CA GLY A 58 -8.92 -9.85 29.75
C GLY A 58 -10.18 -9.11 29.28
N LEU A 59 -10.10 -7.78 29.13
CA LEU A 59 -11.21 -6.99 28.61
C LEU A 59 -11.64 -7.40 27.19
N LEU A 60 -10.69 -7.77 26.34
CA LEU A 60 -11.03 -8.24 24.98
C LEU A 60 -11.65 -9.64 25.00
N ASP A 61 -11.21 -10.51 25.91
CA ASP A 61 -11.78 -11.83 26.09
C ASP A 61 -13.24 -11.71 26.59
N ASP A 62 -13.49 -10.87 27.60
CA ASP A 62 -14.84 -10.58 28.13
C ASP A 62 -15.76 -9.99 27.05
N LEU A 63 -15.23 -9.04 26.23
CA LEU A 63 -15.98 -8.46 25.12
C LEU A 63 -16.30 -9.49 24.03
N ALA A 64 -15.39 -10.41 23.75
CA ALA A 64 -15.62 -11.47 22.77
C ALA A 64 -16.72 -12.42 23.25
N GLU A 65 -16.71 -12.78 24.53
CA GLU A 65 -17.76 -13.61 25.15
C GLU A 65 -19.13 -12.92 25.09
N LEU A 66 -19.23 -11.66 25.50
CA LEU A 66 -20.48 -10.88 25.42
C LEU A 66 -21.01 -10.76 23.99
N ASN A 67 -20.14 -10.52 23.04
CA ASN A 67 -20.50 -10.44 21.63
C ASN A 67 -20.95 -11.81 21.08
N GLU A 68 -20.33 -12.92 21.48
CA GLU A 68 -20.78 -14.25 21.07
C GLU A 68 -22.16 -14.57 21.64
N ILE A 69 -22.47 -14.22 22.89
CA ILE A 69 -23.84 -14.35 23.47
C ILE A 69 -24.83 -13.58 22.60
N LYS A 70 -24.50 -12.33 22.22
CA LYS A 70 -25.37 -11.53 21.37
C LYS A 70 -25.52 -12.13 19.96
N PHE A 71 -24.44 -12.68 19.40
CA PHE A 71 -24.51 -13.38 18.12
C PHE A 71 -25.47 -14.59 18.16
N GLN A 72 -25.42 -15.37 19.22
CA GLN A 72 -26.35 -16.50 19.40
C GLN A 72 -27.84 -16.07 19.47
N GLN A 73 -28.09 -14.87 19.94
CA GLN A 73 -29.46 -14.31 20.02
C GLN A 73 -29.97 -13.74 18.69
N THR A 74 -29.06 -13.09 17.91
CA THR A 74 -29.46 -12.29 16.74
C THR A 74 -29.07 -12.91 15.41
N GLY A 75 -28.04 -13.77 15.39
CA GLY A 75 -27.48 -14.35 14.15
C GLY A 75 -26.73 -13.35 13.26
N ASP A 76 -26.49 -12.11 13.72
CA ASP A 76 -25.88 -11.06 12.90
C ASP A 76 -24.37 -11.32 12.68
N PRO A 77 -23.93 -11.61 11.44
CA PRO A 77 -22.51 -11.91 11.14
C PRO A 77 -21.54 -10.76 11.40
N GLU A 78 -22.01 -9.52 11.46
CA GLU A 78 -21.19 -8.35 11.75
C GLU A 78 -20.63 -8.38 13.19
N ILE A 79 -21.29 -9.06 14.10
CA ILE A 79 -20.82 -9.25 15.47
C ILE A 79 -19.49 -10.02 15.48
N ARG A 80 -19.40 -11.13 14.72
CA ARG A 80 -18.15 -11.90 14.60
C ARG A 80 -17.05 -11.14 13.87
N THR A 81 -17.43 -10.35 12.88
CA THR A 81 -16.49 -9.44 12.21
C THR A 81 -15.88 -8.46 13.20
N ARG A 82 -16.66 -7.90 14.10
CA ARG A 82 -16.20 -6.97 15.16
C ARG A 82 -15.25 -7.65 16.14
N ILE A 83 -15.55 -8.88 16.59
CA ILE A 83 -14.63 -9.66 17.42
C ILE A 83 -13.28 -9.83 16.72
N ALA A 84 -13.28 -10.24 15.45
CA ALA A 84 -12.06 -10.42 14.66
C ALA A 84 -11.27 -9.11 14.48
N GLN A 85 -11.96 -7.97 14.35
CA GLN A 85 -11.31 -6.65 14.27
C GLN A 85 -10.61 -6.27 15.59
N TYR A 86 -11.21 -6.53 16.73
CA TYR A 86 -10.56 -6.29 18.04
C TYR A 86 -9.32 -7.17 18.24
N GLU A 87 -9.40 -8.44 17.87
CA GLU A 87 -8.26 -9.37 17.90
C GLU A 87 -7.13 -8.90 16.99
N MET A 88 -7.47 -8.46 15.77
CA MET A 88 -6.49 -7.91 14.84
C MET A 88 -5.83 -6.65 15.42
N ALA A 89 -6.60 -5.72 15.96
CA ALA A 89 -6.07 -4.50 16.57
C ALA A 89 -5.13 -4.81 17.75
N TYR A 90 -5.44 -5.82 18.56
CA TYR A 90 -4.58 -6.27 19.65
C TYR A 90 -3.27 -6.85 19.14
N LYS A 91 -3.31 -7.74 18.13
CA LYS A 91 -2.11 -8.31 17.50
C LYS A 91 -1.22 -7.24 16.87
N MET A 92 -1.80 -6.19 16.31
CA MET A 92 -1.05 -5.08 15.72
C MET A 92 -0.20 -4.32 16.75
N GLN A 93 -0.53 -4.35 18.04
CA GLN A 93 0.23 -3.65 19.08
C GLN A 93 1.68 -4.11 19.21
N THR A 94 1.93 -5.38 18.96
CA THR A 94 3.29 -5.95 18.98
C THR A 94 3.89 -6.03 17.58
N SER A 95 3.12 -6.46 16.60
CA SER A 95 3.62 -6.72 15.25
C SER A 95 3.93 -5.46 14.44
N VAL A 96 3.21 -4.35 14.63
CA VAL A 96 3.45 -3.12 13.85
C VAL A 96 4.76 -2.42 14.25
N PRO A 97 5.11 -2.25 15.52
CA PRO A 97 6.42 -1.71 15.90
C PRO A 97 7.59 -2.51 15.32
N GLU A 98 7.55 -3.84 15.40
CA GLU A 98 8.57 -4.71 14.81
C GLU A 98 8.63 -4.62 13.29
N LEU A 99 7.47 -4.45 12.63
CA LEU A 99 7.39 -4.29 11.19
C LEU A 99 8.05 -2.99 10.71
N THR A 100 7.88 -1.90 11.48
CA THR A 100 8.35 -0.54 11.13
C THR A 100 9.77 -0.24 11.60
N ASP A 101 10.34 -1.09 12.42
CA ASP A 101 11.74 -1.00 12.82
C ASP A 101 12.62 -1.62 11.72
N PHE A 102 13.39 -0.78 11.04
CA PHE A 102 14.34 -1.17 9.98
C PHE A 102 15.77 -1.25 10.48
N SER A 103 15.99 -1.25 11.79
CA SER A 103 17.34 -1.32 12.38
C SER A 103 18.04 -2.65 12.11
N ASP A 104 17.27 -3.70 11.86
CA ASP A 104 17.73 -5.05 11.51
C ASP A 104 18.00 -5.26 10.01
N GLU A 105 17.62 -4.28 9.15
CA GLU A 105 17.84 -4.39 7.72
C GLU A 105 19.28 -4.00 7.36
N PRO A 106 20.02 -4.86 6.65
CA PRO A 106 21.37 -4.53 6.19
C PRO A 106 21.37 -3.33 5.23
N ASP A 107 22.40 -2.49 5.31
CA ASP A 107 22.49 -1.29 4.46
C ASP A 107 22.40 -1.61 2.97
N HIS A 108 23.03 -2.70 2.50
CA HIS A 108 22.96 -3.11 1.10
C HIS A 108 21.54 -3.45 0.64
N VAL A 109 20.64 -3.88 1.55
CA VAL A 109 19.22 -4.10 1.24
C VAL A 109 18.48 -2.76 1.18
N LEU A 110 18.75 -1.86 2.13
CA LEU A 110 18.16 -0.52 2.14
C LEU A 110 18.55 0.28 0.89
N ASP A 111 19.79 0.17 0.43
CA ASP A 111 20.30 0.83 -0.77
C ASP A 111 19.55 0.39 -2.05
N LEU A 112 18.99 -0.81 -2.10
CA LEU A 112 18.14 -1.25 -3.22
C LEU A 112 16.93 -0.35 -3.41
N TYR A 113 16.32 0.08 -2.31
CA TYR A 113 15.10 0.90 -2.30
C TYR A 113 15.39 2.40 -2.45
N GLY A 114 16.63 2.81 -2.26
CA GLY A 114 17.06 4.21 -2.44
C GLY A 114 17.02 5.05 -1.15
N PRO A 115 17.47 6.32 -1.24
CA PRO A 115 17.79 7.14 -0.08
C PRO A 115 16.58 7.48 0.82
N GLN A 116 15.37 7.42 0.28
CA GLN A 116 14.14 7.76 1.02
C GLN A 116 13.53 6.55 1.77
N VAL A 117 14.16 5.38 1.72
CA VAL A 117 13.61 4.15 2.30
C VAL A 117 13.32 4.24 3.80
N ARG A 118 14.07 5.06 4.52
CA ARG A 118 13.88 5.30 5.97
C ARG A 118 12.86 6.40 6.30
N GLU A 119 12.30 7.08 5.29
CA GLU A 119 11.33 8.17 5.46
C GLU A 119 9.90 7.64 5.37
N PRO A 120 9.13 7.59 6.48
CA PRO A 120 7.73 7.14 6.44
C PRO A 120 6.88 7.98 5.49
N GLY A 121 6.03 7.31 4.72
CA GLY A 121 5.13 7.96 3.76
C GLY A 121 5.73 8.16 2.36
N THR A 122 6.99 7.78 2.14
CA THR A 122 7.58 7.73 0.80
C THR A 122 7.23 6.41 0.10
N PHE A 123 7.32 6.40 -1.23
CA PHE A 123 7.10 5.18 -1.99
C PHE A 123 8.18 4.12 -1.68
N ALA A 124 9.42 4.54 -1.49
CA ALA A 124 10.54 3.67 -1.10
C ALA A 124 10.28 2.97 0.25
N TYR A 125 9.83 3.72 1.26
CA TYR A 125 9.42 3.16 2.54
C TYR A 125 8.28 2.14 2.38
N ASN A 126 7.26 2.46 1.57
CA ASN A 126 6.13 1.57 1.35
C ASN A 126 6.53 0.29 0.60
N CYS A 127 7.50 0.34 -0.33
CA CYS A 127 8.04 -0.84 -1.01
C CYS A 127 8.75 -1.80 -0.03
N LEU A 128 9.62 -1.29 0.84
CA LEU A 128 10.26 -2.10 1.87
C LEU A 128 9.24 -2.69 2.84
N MET A 129 8.27 -1.87 3.28
CA MET A 129 7.15 -2.34 4.12
C MET A 129 6.35 -3.45 3.45
N SER A 130 6.14 -3.38 2.13
CA SER A 130 5.41 -4.42 1.37
C SER A 130 6.13 -5.76 1.44
N ARG A 131 7.45 -5.78 1.27
CA ARG A 131 8.24 -6.99 1.41
C ARG A 131 8.13 -7.56 2.83
N ARG A 132 8.30 -6.72 3.87
CA ARG A 132 8.21 -7.14 5.28
C ARG A 132 6.80 -7.64 5.66
N LEU A 133 5.75 -7.06 5.08
CA LEU A 133 4.38 -7.54 5.23
C LEU A 133 4.19 -8.92 4.57
N ALA A 134 4.71 -9.10 3.35
CA ALA A 134 4.65 -10.37 2.64
C ALA A 134 5.38 -11.48 3.42
N GLU A 135 6.57 -11.21 3.97
CA GLU A 135 7.30 -12.15 4.84
C GLU A 135 6.48 -12.60 6.06
N ARG A 136 5.58 -11.75 6.55
CA ARG A 136 4.67 -12.04 7.67
C ARG A 136 3.34 -12.64 7.25
N GLY A 137 3.22 -13.06 5.99
CA GLY A 137 2.04 -13.74 5.45
C GLY A 137 0.87 -12.83 5.09
N VAL A 138 1.07 -11.51 4.96
CA VAL A 138 0.04 -10.61 4.44
C VAL A 138 -0.13 -10.84 2.95
N ARG A 139 -1.28 -11.40 2.56
CA ARG A 139 -1.53 -11.84 1.18
C ARG A 139 -1.75 -10.72 0.17
N PHE A 140 -2.31 -9.59 0.58
CA PHE A 140 -2.61 -8.45 -0.29
C PHE A 140 -2.03 -7.18 0.30
N VAL A 141 -1.08 -6.59 -0.42
CA VAL A 141 -0.47 -5.32 -0.09
C VAL A 141 -0.65 -4.39 -1.29
N GLN A 142 -1.23 -3.23 -1.07
CA GLN A 142 -1.46 -2.23 -2.10
C GLN A 142 -0.71 -0.95 -1.75
N CYS A 143 0.20 -0.54 -2.63
CA CYS A 143 0.91 0.72 -2.57
C CYS A 143 0.34 1.67 -3.61
N MET A 144 -0.31 2.73 -3.18
CA MET A 144 -0.84 3.77 -4.06
C MET A 144 0.09 4.99 -3.99
N HIS A 145 0.58 5.43 -5.15
CA HIS A 145 1.41 6.61 -5.28
C HIS A 145 0.69 7.67 -6.09
N ALA A 146 0.40 8.82 -5.48
CA ALA A 146 -0.33 9.92 -6.12
C ALA A 146 0.56 10.75 -7.03
N GLY A 147 -0.06 11.50 -7.95
CA GLY A 147 0.64 12.48 -8.77
C GLY A 147 0.90 12.05 -10.21
N TRP A 148 0.22 11.01 -10.71
CA TRP A 148 0.35 10.53 -12.09
C TRP A 148 -0.66 11.16 -13.07
N ASP A 149 -1.36 12.20 -12.65
CA ASP A 149 -2.44 12.85 -13.43
C ASP A 149 -1.96 14.14 -14.09
N GLN A 150 -0.96 14.03 -14.97
CA GLN A 150 -0.31 15.18 -15.61
C GLN A 150 -1.10 15.71 -16.80
N HIS A 151 -2.12 16.52 -16.56
CA HIS A 151 -2.82 17.30 -17.57
C HIS A 151 -2.04 18.54 -18.05
N ASN A 152 -0.96 18.87 -17.35
CA ASN A 152 0.03 19.89 -17.68
C ASN A 152 1.37 19.54 -17.08
N SER A 153 2.42 20.27 -17.43
CA SER A 153 3.78 20.13 -16.87
C SER A 153 4.35 18.69 -16.92
N LEU A 154 3.85 17.86 -17.84
CA LEU A 154 4.14 16.43 -17.94
C LEU A 154 5.64 16.15 -17.90
N THR A 155 6.46 16.89 -18.65
CA THR A 155 7.90 16.63 -18.78
C THR A 155 8.66 16.76 -17.46
N THR A 156 8.22 17.66 -16.59
CA THR A 156 8.83 17.90 -15.28
C THR A 156 8.27 16.96 -14.23
N GLU A 157 6.96 16.86 -14.16
CA GLU A 157 6.29 16.09 -13.13
C GLU A 157 6.46 14.58 -13.33
N LEU A 158 6.42 14.07 -14.57
CA LEU A 158 6.68 12.67 -14.87
C LEU A 158 8.09 12.27 -14.43
N TYR A 159 9.09 13.11 -14.67
CA TYR A 159 10.46 12.86 -14.22
C TYR A 159 10.52 12.69 -12.69
N THR A 160 9.83 13.56 -11.95
CA THR A 160 9.75 13.47 -10.48
C THR A 160 9.08 12.15 -10.03
N GLN A 161 7.97 11.78 -10.67
CA GLN A 161 7.27 10.52 -10.37
C GLN A 161 8.16 9.30 -10.63
N CYS A 162 8.81 9.24 -11.79
CA CYS A 162 9.73 8.15 -12.11
C CYS A 162 10.90 8.09 -11.11
N LYS A 163 11.47 9.22 -10.75
CA LYS A 163 12.57 9.28 -9.77
C LYS A 163 12.16 8.70 -8.40
N ASP A 164 10.91 8.95 -7.97
CA ASP A 164 10.42 8.45 -6.69
C ASP A 164 10.06 6.96 -6.73
N THR A 165 9.71 6.41 -7.90
CA THR A 165 9.14 5.06 -8.00
C THR A 165 10.04 4.02 -8.66
N ASP A 166 10.95 4.39 -9.58
CA ASP A 166 11.72 3.43 -10.38
C ASP A 166 12.66 2.58 -9.52
N GLN A 167 13.53 3.25 -8.75
CA GLN A 167 14.48 2.52 -7.91
C GLN A 167 13.80 1.66 -6.85
N PRO A 168 12.81 2.16 -6.09
CA PRO A 168 12.12 1.33 -5.09
C PRO A 168 11.38 0.14 -5.71
N SER A 169 10.77 0.30 -6.88
CA SER A 169 10.11 -0.81 -7.59
C SER A 169 11.12 -1.88 -7.98
N ALA A 170 12.24 -1.49 -8.57
CA ALA A 170 13.32 -2.41 -8.91
C ALA A 170 13.94 -3.05 -7.65
N GLY A 171 14.07 -2.30 -6.58
CA GLY A 171 14.54 -2.76 -5.27
C GLY A 171 13.65 -3.85 -4.70
N LEU A 172 12.34 -3.64 -4.71
CA LEU A 172 11.36 -4.62 -4.25
C LEU A 172 11.48 -5.96 -5.00
N ILE A 173 11.56 -5.91 -6.33
CA ILE A 173 11.70 -7.13 -7.14
C ILE A 173 13.02 -7.85 -6.84
N LYS A 174 14.12 -7.11 -6.73
CA LYS A 174 15.45 -7.69 -6.41
C LYS A 174 15.45 -8.33 -5.02
N ASP A 175 14.91 -7.65 -4.01
CA ASP A 175 14.88 -8.13 -2.64
C ASP A 175 14.00 -9.39 -2.52
N LEU A 176 12.80 -9.40 -3.11
CA LEU A 176 11.95 -10.58 -3.18
C LEU A 176 12.66 -11.77 -3.86
N LYS A 177 13.39 -11.51 -4.95
CA LYS A 177 14.15 -12.53 -5.67
C LYS A 177 15.30 -13.08 -4.82
N MET A 178 16.08 -12.21 -4.18
CA MET A 178 17.20 -12.60 -3.32
C MET A 178 16.76 -13.46 -2.14
N ARG A 179 15.54 -13.25 -1.65
CA ARG A 179 14.94 -14.01 -0.54
C ARG A 179 14.20 -15.28 -0.99
N GLY A 180 14.16 -15.57 -2.28
CA GLY A 180 13.39 -16.70 -2.81
C GLY A 180 11.88 -16.54 -2.70
N MET A 181 11.38 -15.31 -2.48
CA MET A 181 9.96 -15.02 -2.32
C MET A 181 9.26 -14.66 -3.62
N LEU A 182 10.00 -14.31 -4.68
CA LEU A 182 9.42 -13.77 -5.91
C LEU A 182 8.54 -14.81 -6.64
N ASP A 183 8.88 -16.09 -6.55
CA ASP A 183 8.12 -17.15 -7.22
C ASP A 183 6.70 -17.30 -6.62
N ASP A 184 6.54 -17.02 -5.33
CA ASP A 184 5.27 -17.08 -4.61
C ASP A 184 4.60 -15.70 -4.42
N THR A 185 5.23 -14.64 -4.92
CA THR A 185 4.74 -13.26 -4.76
C THR A 185 4.53 -12.61 -6.13
N LEU A 186 3.27 -12.37 -6.50
CA LEU A 186 2.95 -11.62 -7.70
C LEU A 186 3.02 -10.11 -7.41
N VAL A 187 3.90 -9.41 -8.11
CA VAL A 187 3.99 -7.95 -8.09
C VAL A 187 3.35 -7.41 -9.36
N ILE A 188 2.37 -6.52 -9.19
CA ILE A 188 1.67 -5.85 -10.30
C ILE A 188 1.90 -4.35 -10.16
N TRP A 189 2.29 -3.70 -11.25
CA TRP A 189 2.43 -2.25 -11.33
C TRP A 189 1.62 -1.72 -12.51
N GLY A 190 0.86 -0.66 -12.29
CA GLY A 190 0.05 -0.04 -13.34
C GLY A 190 -0.74 1.15 -12.81
N GLY A 191 -1.36 1.86 -13.73
CA GLY A 191 -2.41 2.85 -13.46
C GLY A 191 -3.79 2.27 -13.77
N GLU A 192 -4.82 3.09 -13.54
CA GLU A 192 -6.23 2.72 -13.78
C GLU A 192 -6.57 2.67 -15.27
N PHE A 193 -5.93 3.53 -16.09
CA PHE A 193 -6.06 3.60 -17.55
C PHE A 193 -4.84 4.30 -18.17
N GLY A 194 -4.81 4.41 -19.50
CA GLY A 194 -3.74 5.07 -20.23
C GLY A 194 -3.96 6.57 -20.45
N ARG A 195 -3.07 7.14 -21.23
CA ARG A 195 -3.07 8.56 -21.59
C ARG A 195 -3.09 8.71 -23.12
N THR A 196 -3.67 9.83 -23.59
CA THR A 196 -3.76 10.12 -25.02
C THR A 196 -2.37 10.17 -25.67
N PRO A 197 -2.22 9.69 -26.95
CA PRO A 197 -0.96 9.79 -27.68
C PRO A 197 -0.62 11.23 -28.09
N PHE A 198 -1.60 12.13 -28.10
CA PHE A 198 -1.45 13.54 -28.43
C PHE A 198 -1.42 14.41 -27.15
N ILE A 199 -0.88 15.61 -27.29
CA ILE A 199 -0.78 16.55 -26.18
C ILE A 199 -2.12 17.19 -25.83
N GLN A 200 -2.27 17.46 -24.53
CA GLN A 200 -3.28 18.39 -23.99
C GLN A 200 -2.61 19.72 -23.71
N GLY A 201 -3.34 20.82 -24.00
CA GLY A 201 -2.88 22.19 -23.76
C GLY A 201 -2.39 22.94 -25.00
N ASP A 202 -1.75 24.07 -24.80
CA ASP A 202 -1.29 24.94 -25.90
C ASP A 202 -0.02 24.33 -26.56
N ILE A 203 -0.14 24.00 -27.83
CA ILE A 203 0.97 23.47 -28.67
C ILE A 203 2.21 24.36 -28.63
N LYS A 204 2.06 25.65 -28.49
CA LYS A 204 3.17 26.62 -28.45
C LYS A 204 3.87 26.71 -27.11
N ASN A 205 3.26 26.14 -26.05
CA ASN A 205 3.77 26.22 -24.67
C ASN A 205 4.22 24.86 -24.15
N ARG A 206 5.34 24.35 -24.68
CA ARG A 206 5.88 23.03 -24.32
C ARG A 206 6.00 22.75 -22.80
N PRO A 207 6.41 23.67 -21.94
CA PRO A 207 6.45 23.47 -20.49
C PRO A 207 5.09 23.14 -19.87
N ARG A 208 3.99 23.51 -20.53
CA ARG A 208 2.63 23.23 -20.08
C ARG A 208 1.95 22.07 -20.80
N TRP A 209 2.68 21.29 -21.56
CA TRP A 209 2.10 20.10 -22.18
C TRP A 209 1.72 19.07 -21.14
N GLY A 210 0.57 18.45 -21.34
CA GLY A 210 0.06 17.32 -20.60
C GLY A 210 -0.52 16.27 -21.53
N ARG A 211 -1.15 15.28 -20.96
CA ARG A 211 -1.93 14.26 -21.69
C ARG A 211 -3.24 14.02 -20.97
N ASP A 212 -4.30 13.83 -21.74
CA ASP A 212 -5.62 13.51 -21.22
C ASP A 212 -5.78 12.00 -21.00
N HIS A 213 -6.86 11.61 -20.38
CA HIS A 213 -7.22 10.22 -20.09
C HIS A 213 -7.53 9.45 -21.37
N HIS A 214 -7.10 8.19 -21.43
CA HIS A 214 -7.40 7.29 -22.54
C HIS A 214 -7.69 5.89 -22.00
N PRO A 215 -8.96 5.56 -21.72
CA PRO A 215 -9.32 4.33 -21.00
C PRO A 215 -9.17 3.06 -21.85
N TYR A 216 -9.04 3.18 -23.17
CA TYR A 216 -9.00 2.03 -24.08
C TYR A 216 -7.61 1.45 -24.35
N ALA A 217 -6.55 2.11 -23.89
CA ALA A 217 -5.19 1.63 -24.05
C ALA A 217 -4.34 1.99 -22.82
N PHE A 218 -3.79 0.98 -22.15
CA PHE A 218 -2.91 1.14 -21.01
C PHE A 218 -1.96 -0.04 -20.89
N THR A 219 -0.89 0.15 -20.16
CA THR A 219 0.11 -0.89 -19.91
C THR A 219 0.21 -1.16 -18.42
N ILE A 220 0.24 -2.42 -18.05
CA ILE A 220 0.65 -2.89 -16.73
C ILE A 220 1.86 -3.80 -16.90
N TRP A 221 2.72 -3.89 -15.90
CA TRP A 221 3.72 -4.94 -15.86
C TRP A 221 3.55 -5.81 -14.61
N MET A 222 4.00 -7.05 -14.71
CA MET A 222 3.93 -8.04 -13.65
C MET A 222 5.27 -8.75 -13.48
N ALA A 223 5.60 -9.13 -12.25
CA ALA A 223 6.78 -9.94 -11.95
C ALA A 223 6.47 -10.95 -10.86
N GLY A 224 7.06 -12.13 -10.94
CA GLY A 224 6.88 -13.19 -9.95
C GLY A 224 5.56 -13.94 -10.03
N GLY A 225 5.21 -14.66 -8.99
CA GLY A 225 3.93 -15.38 -8.87
C GLY A 225 3.62 -16.34 -10.02
N GLY A 226 4.64 -16.92 -10.64
CA GLY A 226 4.48 -17.86 -11.77
C GLY A 226 4.21 -17.20 -13.14
N VAL A 227 4.27 -15.86 -13.23
CA VAL A 227 4.15 -15.17 -14.53
C VAL A 227 5.34 -15.51 -15.42
N LYS A 228 5.08 -15.88 -16.68
CA LYS A 228 6.13 -16.17 -17.66
C LYS A 228 6.94 -14.90 -17.97
N PRO A 229 8.26 -14.90 -17.71
CA PRO A 229 9.07 -13.71 -17.89
C PRO A 229 9.34 -13.40 -19.38
N GLY A 230 9.68 -12.13 -19.67
CA GLY A 230 10.12 -11.70 -21.00
C GLY A 230 9.01 -11.69 -22.06
N MET A 231 7.76 -11.62 -21.65
CA MET A 231 6.61 -11.56 -22.57
C MET A 231 5.98 -10.17 -22.59
N SER A 232 5.52 -9.76 -23.78
CA SER A 232 4.51 -8.71 -23.95
C SER A 232 3.23 -9.33 -24.47
N TRP A 233 2.10 -8.90 -23.95
CA TRP A 233 0.78 -9.38 -24.37
C TRP A 233 -0.11 -8.21 -24.79
N GLY A 234 -0.74 -8.32 -25.95
CA GLY A 234 -1.57 -7.27 -26.51
C GLY A 234 -0.78 -6.24 -27.33
N ALA A 235 -1.51 -5.34 -27.95
CA ALA A 235 -1.02 -4.18 -28.68
C ALA A 235 -2.02 -3.03 -28.56
N SER A 236 -1.53 -1.79 -28.54
CA SER A 236 -2.32 -0.55 -28.51
C SER A 236 -2.18 0.23 -29.82
#